data_e5c3a655e8e0f9b4765a5758322ff7ce
#
_entry.id   e5c3a655e8e0f9b4765a5758322ff7ce
#
_cell.length_a   1.000
_cell.length_b   1.000
_cell.length_c   1.000
_cell.angle_alpha   90.00
_cell.angle_beta   90.00
_cell.angle_gamma   90.00
#
_symmetry.space_group_name_H-M   'P 1'
#
loop_
_entity.id
_entity.type
_entity.pdbx_description
1 polymer ?
#
loop_
_entity_poly.entity_id
_entity_poly.type
_entity_poly.pdbx_seq_one_letter_code
_entity_poly.pdbx_strand_id
1 'polypeptide(L)'
;MMLPETPGAAARRPWPSLRWERDEVLREQVALLRQNFPMTLLASLATALGTMWVMDGVADARAMAAWLISHVLVVMGVYLSLRSMDPTTDPARWSAYKLMVCMAGMGLSWGGLGLVVMHWGNASSVVYAIGIVSTASSGALGLGAPLYRAYTLST
;
A
#
# COMPACT_ATOMS: atom_id res chain seq x y z
N MET A 1 -45.47 -48.79 -25.22
CA MET A 1 -44.16 -48.27 -25.63
C MET A 1 -43.95 -46.98 -24.84
N MET A 2 -43.30 -47.05 -23.63
CA MET A 2 -43.03 -45.92 -22.77
C MET A 2 -41.73 -45.25 -23.21
N LEU A 3 -41.81 -43.97 -23.52
CA LEU A 3 -40.63 -43.15 -23.78
C LEU A 3 -39.88 -42.93 -22.47
N PRO A 4 -38.54 -43.06 -22.44
CA PRO A 4 -37.77 -42.77 -21.23
C PRO A 4 -37.89 -41.27 -20.90
N GLU A 5 -38.31 -40.99 -19.67
CA GLU A 5 -38.26 -39.63 -19.11
C GLU A 5 -36.81 -39.13 -19.13
N THR A 6 -36.58 -38.06 -19.85
CA THR A 6 -35.29 -37.32 -19.83
C THR A 6 -34.99 -36.95 -18.36
N PRO A 7 -33.83 -37.39 -17.82
CA PRO A 7 -33.46 -36.99 -16.45
C PRO A 7 -33.42 -35.46 -16.40
N GLY A 8 -34.29 -34.95 -15.50
CA GLY A 8 -34.61 -33.56 -15.39
C GLY A 8 -33.37 -32.69 -15.41
N ALA A 9 -33.47 -31.61 -16.15
CA ALA A 9 -32.56 -30.50 -16.08
C ALA A 9 -32.36 -30.13 -14.60
N ALA A 10 -31.32 -30.69 -14.01
CA ALA A 10 -30.86 -30.26 -12.68
C ALA A 10 -30.78 -28.76 -12.77
N ALA A 11 -31.72 -28.07 -12.12
CA ALA A 11 -31.82 -26.64 -12.10
C ALA A 11 -30.41 -26.12 -11.77
N ARG A 12 -29.72 -25.57 -12.75
CA ARG A 12 -28.41 -24.96 -12.59
C ARG A 12 -28.64 -23.90 -11.53
N ARG A 13 -28.25 -24.17 -10.27
CA ARG A 13 -28.24 -23.19 -9.24
C ARG A 13 -27.48 -22.00 -9.82
N PRO A 14 -28.10 -20.81 -9.93
CA PRO A 14 -27.35 -19.65 -10.36
C PRO A 14 -26.18 -19.55 -9.40
N TRP A 15 -24.96 -19.61 -9.93
CA TRP A 15 -23.74 -19.43 -9.17
C TRP A 15 -23.92 -18.12 -8.40
N PRO A 16 -23.79 -18.12 -7.06
CA PRO A 16 -23.82 -16.89 -6.30
C PRO A 16 -22.87 -15.93 -7.01
N SER A 17 -23.38 -14.77 -7.34
CA SER A 17 -22.71 -13.89 -8.28
C SER A 17 -21.27 -13.67 -7.78
N LEU A 18 -20.27 -14.05 -8.57
CA LEU A 18 -18.83 -13.91 -8.27
C LEU A 18 -18.44 -12.47 -7.81
N ARG A 19 -19.33 -11.52 -7.96
CA ARG A 19 -19.22 -10.15 -7.44
C ARG A 19 -19.30 -10.06 -5.91
N TRP A 20 -20.21 -10.81 -5.26
CA TRP A 20 -20.37 -10.76 -3.81
C TRP A 20 -19.14 -11.30 -3.09
N GLU A 21 -18.63 -12.45 -3.55
CA GLU A 21 -17.42 -13.04 -2.98
C GLU A 21 -16.21 -12.14 -3.17
N ARG A 22 -16.12 -11.42 -4.28
CA ARG A 22 -15.03 -10.49 -4.57
C ARG A 22 -15.04 -9.25 -3.69
N ASP A 23 -16.21 -8.65 -3.46
CA ASP A 23 -16.33 -7.47 -2.61
C ASP A 23 -16.07 -7.82 -1.13
N GLU A 24 -16.42 -9.02 -0.70
CA GLU A 24 -16.16 -9.53 0.65
C GLU A 24 -14.66 -9.77 0.85
N VAL A 25 -14.01 -10.46 -0.07
CA VAL A 25 -12.54 -10.65 -0.04
C VAL A 25 -11.80 -9.31 -0.06
N LEU A 26 -12.25 -8.35 -0.85
CA LEU A 26 -11.66 -7.02 -0.90
C LEU A 26 -11.81 -6.29 0.44
N ARG A 27 -12.98 -6.39 1.08
CA ARG A 27 -13.21 -5.81 2.43
C ARG A 27 -12.31 -6.43 3.48
N GLU A 28 -12.15 -7.74 3.48
CA GLU A 28 -11.25 -8.43 4.42
C GLU A 28 -9.79 -7.99 4.22
N GLN A 29 -9.34 -7.89 2.97
CA GLN A 29 -7.99 -7.43 2.65
C GLN A 29 -7.76 -5.98 3.09
N VAL A 30 -8.73 -5.10 2.85
CA VAL A 30 -8.69 -3.70 3.31
C VAL A 30 -8.64 -3.63 4.84
N ALA A 31 -9.44 -4.46 5.52
CA ALA A 31 -9.46 -4.51 6.98
C ALA A 31 -8.11 -4.96 7.57
N LEU A 32 -7.52 -6.02 7.02
CA LEU A 32 -6.21 -6.53 7.43
C LEU A 32 -5.09 -5.51 7.20
N LEU A 33 -5.11 -4.84 6.05
CA LEU A 33 -4.14 -3.78 5.76
C LEU A 33 -4.29 -2.62 6.73
N ARG A 34 -5.52 -2.16 6.97
CA ARG A 34 -5.80 -1.09 7.91
C ARG A 34 -5.30 -1.42 9.33
N GLN A 35 -5.44 -2.66 9.76
CA GLN A 35 -4.96 -3.10 11.07
C GLN A 35 -3.44 -3.05 11.18
N ASN A 36 -2.72 -3.42 10.13
CA ASN A 36 -1.26 -3.50 10.12
C ASN A 36 -0.58 -2.16 9.77
N PHE A 37 -1.29 -1.26 9.10
CA PHE A 37 -0.73 0.00 8.60
C PHE A 37 -0.12 0.90 9.69
N PRO A 38 -0.70 1.06 10.90
CA PRO A 38 -0.10 1.89 11.95
C PRO A 38 1.31 1.44 12.31
N MET A 39 1.56 0.13 12.39
CA MET A 39 2.90 -0.41 12.65
C MET A 39 3.86 -0.12 11.49
N THR A 40 3.37 -0.20 10.25
CA THR A 40 4.15 0.16 9.06
C THR A 40 4.52 1.64 9.06
N LEU A 41 3.61 2.53 9.46
CA LEU A 41 3.88 3.97 9.58
C LEU A 41 4.94 4.26 10.66
N LEU A 42 4.84 3.62 11.82
CA LEU A 42 5.84 3.74 12.89
C LEU A 42 7.21 3.23 12.43
N ALA A 43 7.26 2.08 11.77
CA ALA A 43 8.50 1.55 11.21
C ALA A 43 9.09 2.50 10.15
N SER A 44 8.25 3.10 9.30
CA SER A 44 8.68 4.08 8.30
C SER A 44 9.28 5.33 8.93
N LEU A 45 8.67 5.87 9.98
CA LEU A 45 9.22 7.02 10.73
C LEU A 45 10.53 6.67 11.42
N ALA A 46 10.62 5.52 12.07
CA ALA A 46 11.85 5.06 12.71
C ALA A 46 12.99 4.92 11.68
N THR A 47 12.68 4.34 10.51
CA THR A 47 13.65 4.22 9.40
C THR A 47 14.06 5.59 8.87
N ALA A 48 13.13 6.54 8.74
CA ALA A 48 13.43 7.90 8.28
C ALA A 48 14.35 8.63 9.27
N LEU A 49 14.12 8.51 10.57
CA LEU A 49 15.00 9.06 11.61
C LEU A 49 16.39 8.41 11.60
N GLY A 50 16.45 7.08 11.46
CA GLY A 50 17.71 6.34 11.30
C GLY A 50 18.47 6.80 10.05
N THR A 51 17.76 7.05 8.96
CA THR A 51 18.35 7.58 7.72
C THR A 51 18.96 8.97 7.93
N MET A 52 18.24 9.85 8.63
CA MET A 52 18.77 11.17 9.01
C MET A 52 20.10 11.05 9.77
N TRP A 53 20.14 10.15 10.74
CA TRP A 53 21.35 9.93 11.54
C TRP A 53 22.52 9.38 10.72
N VAL A 54 22.26 8.42 9.83
CA VAL A 54 23.30 7.83 8.95
C VAL A 54 23.81 8.84 7.91
N MET A 55 22.94 9.74 7.46
CA MET A 55 23.27 10.76 6.44
C MET A 55 23.84 12.05 7.02
N ASP A 56 23.96 12.13 8.34
CA ASP A 56 24.52 13.31 9.00
C ASP A 56 25.99 13.54 8.55
N GLY A 57 26.29 14.74 8.13
CA GLY A 57 27.60 15.11 7.59
C GLY A 57 27.91 14.57 6.17
N VAL A 58 26.99 13.81 5.54
CA VAL A 58 27.18 13.21 4.20
C VAL A 58 26.34 13.93 3.13
N ALA A 59 25.10 14.30 3.47
CA ALA A 59 24.20 15.01 2.59
C ALA A 59 23.89 16.41 3.15
N ASP A 60 23.39 17.32 2.31
CA ASP A 60 22.99 18.64 2.75
C ASP A 60 21.90 18.57 3.83
N ALA A 61 22.19 19.13 5.00
CA ALA A 61 21.30 19.05 6.17
C ALA A 61 19.92 19.68 5.91
N ARG A 62 19.85 20.75 5.08
CA ARG A 62 18.59 21.44 4.76
C ARG A 62 17.74 20.57 3.83
N ALA A 63 18.37 19.95 2.82
CA ALA A 63 17.68 19.04 1.90
C ALA A 63 17.16 17.81 2.64
N MET A 64 17.94 17.25 3.56
CA MET A 64 17.53 16.12 4.40
C MET A 64 16.38 16.49 5.34
N ALA A 65 16.45 17.67 5.97
CA ALA A 65 15.38 18.17 6.83
C ALA A 65 14.08 18.41 6.03
N ALA A 66 14.16 19.01 4.84
CA ALA A 66 13.02 19.23 3.96
C ALA A 66 12.38 17.88 3.53
N TRP A 67 13.21 16.89 3.18
CA TRP A 67 12.73 15.54 2.90
C TRP A 67 12.02 14.91 4.10
N LEU A 68 12.62 14.97 5.30
CA LEU A 68 12.03 14.40 6.50
C LEU A 68 10.68 15.06 6.84
N ILE A 69 10.61 16.40 6.77
CA ILE A 69 9.35 17.13 6.98
C ILE A 69 8.29 16.66 6.00
N SER A 70 8.63 16.57 4.71
CA SER A 70 7.74 16.08 3.66
C SER A 70 7.28 14.65 3.95
N HIS A 71 8.20 13.77 4.38
CA HIS A 71 7.89 12.39 4.74
C HIS A 71 6.92 12.32 5.93
N VAL A 72 7.15 13.10 6.98
CA VAL A 72 6.26 13.18 8.15
C VAL A 72 4.87 13.67 7.75
N LEU A 73 4.77 14.66 6.86
CA LEU A 73 3.48 15.15 6.35
C LEU A 73 2.74 14.07 5.56
N VAL A 74 3.44 13.30 4.72
CA VAL A 74 2.86 12.17 4.00
C VAL A 74 2.35 11.11 4.98
N VAL A 75 3.18 10.71 5.96
CA VAL A 75 2.79 9.74 7.00
C VAL A 75 1.56 10.21 7.77
N MET A 76 1.52 11.48 8.15
CA MET A 76 0.36 12.07 8.83
C MET A 76 -0.89 12.05 7.95
N GLY A 77 -0.76 12.44 6.67
CA GLY A 77 -1.86 12.38 5.70
C GLY A 77 -2.40 10.96 5.52
N VAL A 78 -1.50 9.98 5.42
CA VAL A 78 -1.86 8.56 5.36
C VAL A 78 -2.60 8.12 6.62
N TYR A 79 -2.08 8.47 7.80
CA TYR A 79 -2.71 8.14 9.09
C TYR A 79 -4.13 8.73 9.19
N LEU A 80 -4.30 10.01 8.85
CA LEU A 80 -5.61 10.65 8.86
C LEU A 80 -6.57 10.03 7.85
N SER A 81 -6.09 9.69 6.64
CA SER A 81 -6.88 8.99 5.63
C SER A 81 -7.35 7.62 6.13
N LEU A 82 -6.48 6.85 6.79
CA LEU A 82 -6.85 5.55 7.36
C LEU A 82 -7.87 5.68 8.49
N ARG A 83 -7.70 6.71 9.33
CA ARG A 83 -8.63 6.98 10.44
C ARG A 83 -10.02 7.39 9.95
N SER A 84 -10.10 8.08 8.80
CA SER A 84 -11.36 8.52 8.19
C SER A 84 -12.09 7.42 7.42
N MET A 85 -11.47 6.25 7.20
CA MET A 85 -12.13 5.12 6.53
C MET A 85 -13.05 4.40 7.49
N ASP A 86 -14.31 4.24 7.11
CA ASP A 86 -15.27 3.39 7.80
C ASP A 86 -15.51 2.11 6.98
N PRO A 87 -15.02 0.94 7.44
CA PRO A 87 -15.17 -0.31 6.68
C PRO A 87 -16.63 -0.78 6.58
N THR A 88 -17.53 -0.22 7.40
CA THR A 88 -18.95 -0.60 7.41
C THR A 88 -19.77 0.19 6.41
N THR A 89 -19.44 1.46 6.19
CA THR A 89 -20.21 2.38 5.35
C THR A 89 -19.55 2.68 4.02
N ASP A 90 -18.19 2.67 3.96
CA ASP A 90 -17.46 2.97 2.74
C ASP A 90 -17.54 1.81 1.72
N PRO A 91 -17.77 2.09 0.43
CA PRO A 91 -17.65 1.07 -0.60
C PRO A 91 -16.23 0.48 -0.62
N ALA A 92 -16.13 -0.86 -0.67
CA ALA A 92 -14.82 -1.55 -0.61
C ALA A 92 -13.81 -1.04 -1.66
N ARG A 93 -14.29 -0.73 -2.86
CA ARG A 93 -13.46 -0.17 -3.94
C ARG A 93 -12.90 1.20 -3.61
N TRP A 94 -13.67 2.06 -2.94
CA TRP A 94 -13.21 3.38 -2.54
C TRP A 94 -12.15 3.31 -1.47
N SER A 95 -12.34 2.43 -0.50
CA SER A 95 -11.33 2.15 0.54
C SER A 95 -10.04 1.59 -0.06
N ALA A 96 -10.13 0.66 -1.02
CA ALA A 96 -8.97 0.13 -1.74
C ALA A 96 -8.24 1.22 -2.54
N TYR A 97 -8.97 2.10 -3.23
CA TYR A 97 -8.39 3.23 -3.95
C TYR A 97 -7.65 4.19 -3.01
N LYS A 98 -8.27 4.58 -1.88
CA LYS A 98 -7.62 5.42 -0.86
C LYS A 98 -6.30 4.78 -0.38
N LEU A 99 -6.32 3.47 -0.09
CA LEU A 99 -5.11 2.74 0.32
C LEU A 99 -4.03 2.75 -0.76
N MET A 100 -4.37 2.53 -2.04
CA MET A 100 -3.41 2.60 -3.14
C MET A 100 -2.79 3.99 -3.25
N VAL A 101 -3.58 5.07 -3.13
CA VAL A 101 -3.06 6.44 -3.13
C VAL A 101 -2.12 6.69 -1.95
N CYS A 102 -2.47 6.20 -0.75
CA CYS A 102 -1.61 6.26 0.42
C CYS A 102 -0.27 5.54 0.19
N MET A 103 -0.29 4.34 -0.37
CA MET A 103 0.91 3.57 -0.68
C MET A 103 1.78 4.27 -1.73
N ALA A 104 1.16 4.82 -2.78
CA ALA A 104 1.86 5.61 -3.80
C ALA A 104 2.52 6.86 -3.18
N GLY A 105 1.83 7.58 -2.31
CA GLY A 105 2.39 8.73 -1.58
C GLY A 105 3.61 8.35 -0.73
N MET A 106 3.52 7.24 -0.01
CA MET A 106 4.66 6.70 0.75
C MET A 106 5.84 6.34 -0.16
N GLY A 107 5.58 5.68 -1.28
CA GLY A 107 6.61 5.33 -2.29
C GLY A 107 7.28 6.56 -2.88
N LEU A 108 6.51 7.58 -3.24
CA LEU A 108 7.03 8.86 -3.75
C LEU A 108 7.88 9.59 -2.70
N SER A 109 7.48 9.56 -1.44
CA SER A 109 8.25 10.16 -0.34
C SER A 109 9.61 9.48 -0.17
N TRP A 110 9.68 8.14 -0.21
CA TRP A 110 10.94 7.41 -0.19
C TRP A 110 11.76 7.62 -1.49
N GLY A 111 11.11 7.72 -2.64
CA GLY A 111 11.76 8.09 -3.91
C GLY A 111 12.42 9.46 -3.84
N GLY A 112 11.81 10.41 -3.13
CA GLY A 112 12.37 11.74 -2.85
C GLY A 112 13.72 11.70 -2.13
N LEU A 113 13.92 10.76 -1.19
CA LEU A 113 15.22 10.53 -0.57
C LEU A 113 16.29 10.19 -1.61
N GLY A 114 15.95 9.33 -2.58
CA GLY A 114 16.87 8.98 -3.66
C GLY A 114 17.35 10.20 -4.42
N LEU A 115 16.46 11.15 -4.73
CA LEU A 115 16.82 12.41 -5.40
C LEU A 115 17.75 13.28 -4.55
N VAL A 116 17.46 13.41 -3.26
CA VAL A 116 18.31 14.17 -2.33
C VAL A 116 19.72 13.57 -2.29
N VAL A 117 19.82 12.26 -2.13
CA VAL A 117 21.11 11.57 -2.01
C VAL A 117 21.89 11.57 -3.32
N MET A 118 21.22 11.44 -4.46
CA MET A 118 21.87 11.53 -5.79
C MET A 118 22.47 12.91 -6.06
N HIS A 119 21.88 13.98 -5.50
CA HIS A 119 22.33 15.34 -5.76
C HIS A 119 23.39 15.82 -4.76
N TRP A 120 23.30 15.45 -3.48
CA TRP A 120 24.17 15.93 -2.40
C TRP A 120 24.98 14.84 -1.71
N GLY A 121 24.76 13.56 -2.04
CA GLY A 121 25.42 12.43 -1.41
C GLY A 121 26.72 12.01 -2.09
N ASN A 122 27.42 11.10 -1.45
CA ASN A 122 28.55 10.38 -2.00
C ASN A 122 28.15 8.96 -2.48
N ALA A 123 29.09 8.21 -3.08
CA ALA A 123 28.81 6.86 -3.60
C ALA A 123 28.24 5.90 -2.52
N SER A 124 28.76 5.97 -1.29
CA SER A 124 28.29 5.12 -0.19
C SER A 124 26.85 5.44 0.21
N SER A 125 26.50 6.74 0.25
CA SER A 125 25.13 7.16 0.58
C SER A 125 24.12 6.81 -0.52
N VAL A 126 24.54 6.80 -1.78
CA VAL A 126 23.70 6.34 -2.91
C VAL A 126 23.39 4.86 -2.76
N VAL A 127 24.39 4.02 -2.46
CA VAL A 127 24.18 2.57 -2.24
C VAL A 127 23.25 2.33 -1.05
N TYR A 128 23.43 3.06 0.04
CA TYR A 128 22.55 2.99 1.22
C TYR A 128 21.09 3.38 0.86
N ALA A 129 20.91 4.49 0.15
CA ALA A 129 19.58 4.95 -0.26
C ALA A 129 18.89 3.94 -1.20
N ILE A 130 19.62 3.36 -2.16
CA ILE A 130 19.09 2.30 -3.03
C ILE A 130 18.63 1.10 -2.18
N GLY A 131 19.42 0.67 -1.21
CA GLY A 131 19.05 -0.43 -0.30
C GLY A 131 17.76 -0.16 0.46
N ILE A 132 17.63 1.03 1.07
CA ILE A 132 16.43 1.42 1.82
C ILE A 132 15.20 1.54 0.90
N VAL A 133 15.33 2.25 -0.22
CA VAL A 133 14.21 2.43 -1.15
C VAL A 133 13.75 1.09 -1.72
N SER A 134 14.68 0.20 -2.05
CA SER A 134 14.36 -1.16 -2.51
C SER A 134 13.62 -1.97 -1.46
N THR A 135 14.05 -1.90 -0.20
CA THR A 135 13.40 -2.60 0.92
C THR A 135 12.00 -2.04 1.18
N ALA A 136 11.86 -0.72 1.21
CA ALA A 136 10.57 -0.06 1.38
C ALA A 136 9.59 -0.39 0.24
N SER A 137 10.08 -0.39 -1.01
CA SER A 137 9.29 -0.75 -2.19
C SER A 137 8.86 -2.21 -2.18
N SER A 138 9.74 -3.12 -1.78
CA SER A 138 9.43 -4.56 -1.68
C SER A 138 8.36 -4.81 -0.61
N GLY A 139 8.45 -4.13 0.53
CA GLY A 139 7.43 -4.19 1.59
C GLY A 139 6.08 -3.66 1.10
N ALA A 140 6.07 -2.54 0.39
CA ALA A 140 4.86 -1.96 -0.19
C ALA A 140 4.21 -2.88 -1.24
N LEU A 141 5.01 -3.50 -2.12
CA LEU A 141 4.53 -4.46 -3.11
C LEU A 141 3.95 -5.72 -2.45
N GLY A 142 4.60 -6.24 -1.41
CA GLY A 142 4.10 -7.38 -0.64
C GLY A 142 2.74 -7.13 0.00
N LEU A 143 2.52 -5.93 0.50
CA LEU A 143 1.24 -5.51 1.09
C LEU A 143 0.18 -5.18 0.03
N GLY A 144 0.58 -4.61 -1.11
CA GLY A 144 -0.33 -4.12 -2.16
C GLY A 144 -0.72 -5.15 -3.20
N ALA A 145 0.09 -6.20 -3.42
CA ALA A 145 -0.16 -7.20 -4.46
C ALA A 145 -1.54 -7.88 -4.36
N PRO A 146 -2.03 -8.26 -3.16
CA PRO A 146 -3.38 -8.81 -3.03
C PRO A 146 -4.47 -7.83 -3.44
N LEU A 147 -4.33 -6.55 -3.05
CA LEU A 147 -5.29 -5.48 -3.41
C LEU A 147 -5.34 -5.23 -4.91
N TYR A 148 -4.18 -5.19 -5.56
CA TYR A 148 -4.09 -4.98 -7.00
C TYR A 148 -4.80 -6.10 -7.77
N ARG A 149 -4.57 -7.36 -7.39
CA ARG A 149 -5.25 -8.51 -8.00
C ARG A 149 -6.77 -8.46 -7.79
N ALA A 150 -7.22 -8.16 -6.57
CA ALA A 150 -8.65 -8.07 -6.29
C ALA A 150 -9.31 -6.92 -7.05
N TYR A 151 -8.63 -5.78 -7.19
CA TYR A 151 -9.12 -4.62 -7.94
C TYR A 151 -9.20 -4.90 -9.45
N THR A 152 -8.16 -5.44 -10.07
CA THR A 152 -8.12 -5.73 -11.52
C THR A 152 -9.10 -6.83 -11.93
N LEU A 153 -9.41 -7.78 -11.05
CA LEU A 153 -10.42 -8.82 -11.31
C LEU A 153 -11.85 -8.30 -11.10
N SER A 154 -12.02 -7.09 -10.56
CA SER A 154 -13.33 -6.48 -10.27
C SER A 154 -13.79 -5.47 -11.33
N THR A 155 -12.90 -5.09 -12.25
CA THR A 155 -13.20 -4.25 -13.42
C THR A 155 -13.52 -5.10 -14.62
#